data_b356244e8874695953c0634d74b785c7
#
_entry.id   b356244e8874695953c0634d74b785c7
#
_cell.length_a   1.000
_cell.length_b   1.000
_cell.length_c   1.000
_cell.angle_alpha   90.00
_cell.angle_beta   90.00
_cell.angle_gamma   90.00
#
_symmetry.space_group_name_H-M   'P 1'
#
loop_
_entity.id
_entity.type
_entity.pdbx_description
1 polymer ?
#
loop_
_entity_poly.entity_id
_entity_poly.type
_entity_poly.pdbx_seq_one_letter_code
_entity_poly.pdbx_strand_id
1 'polypeptide(L)' 'LIDEGHEGLMEDVTILAFDDCVVLEQEDAMTGEVVRVSLSMAQLADLAAALDLPEGSYRLSRPKAG' A
#
# COMPACT_ATOMS: atom_id res chain seq x y z
N LEU A 1 -0.16 13.88 -5.02
CA LEU A 1 0.44 12.81 -5.31
C LEU A 1 0.19 12.13 -6.64
N ILE A 2 -0.87 12.50 -7.30
CA ILE A 2 -1.14 11.97 -8.61
C ILE A 2 -0.23 12.61 -9.62
N ASP A 3 0.28 11.81 -10.48
CA ASP A 3 1.18 12.28 -11.48
C ASP A 3 0.74 11.68 -12.82
N GLU A 4 0.26 12.51 -13.67
CA GLU A 4 -0.26 12.03 -14.94
C GLU A 4 0.79 11.37 -15.80
N GLY A 5 2.03 11.73 -15.57
CA GLY A 5 3.08 11.14 -16.36
C GLY A 5 3.34 9.69 -16.06
N HIS A 6 2.64 9.13 -15.09
CA HIS A 6 2.91 7.78 -14.63
C HIS A 6 1.74 6.83 -14.83
N GLU A 7 0.85 7.14 -15.74
CA GLU A 7 -0.30 6.26 -15.86
C GLU A 7 0.11 4.85 -16.23
N GLY A 8 1.23 4.65 -16.88
CA GLY A 8 1.70 3.30 -17.17
C GLY A 8 2.15 2.55 -15.95
N LEU A 9 2.39 3.24 -14.84
CA LEU A 9 2.81 2.64 -13.59
C LEU A 9 1.68 2.53 -12.58
N MET A 10 0.53 3.07 -12.91
CA MET A 10 -0.58 3.18 -11.97
C MET A 10 -1.65 2.17 -12.30
N GLU A 11 -1.29 0.90 -12.17
CA GLU A 11 -2.26 -0.15 -12.39
C GLU A 11 -3.31 -0.13 -11.30
N ASP A 12 -4.44 -0.74 -11.61
CA ASP A 12 -5.51 -0.81 -10.62
C ASP A 12 -5.03 -1.55 -9.39
N VAL A 13 -5.48 -1.07 -8.24
CA VAL A 13 -5.15 -1.69 -6.96
C VAL A 13 -6.43 -2.25 -6.36
N THR A 14 -6.38 -3.51 -5.98
CA THR A 14 -7.51 -4.15 -5.32
C THR A 14 -7.28 -4.13 -3.83
N ILE A 15 -8.29 -3.75 -3.08
CA ILE A 15 -8.21 -3.69 -1.63
C ILE A 15 -9.09 -4.79 -1.05
N LEU A 16 -8.46 -5.69 -0.31
CA LEU A 16 -9.18 -6.75 0.40
C LEU A 16 -9.18 -6.40 1.87
N ALA A 17 -10.33 -6.00 2.37
CA ALA A 17 -10.45 -5.52 3.74
C ALA A 17 -10.98 -6.65 4.62
N PHE A 18 -10.26 -6.93 5.68
CA PHE A 18 -10.64 -7.92 6.67
C PHE A 18 -10.80 -7.25 8.02
N ASP A 19 -11.26 -8.02 9.00
CA ASP A 19 -11.51 -7.44 10.32
C ASP A 19 -10.24 -6.94 10.99
N ASP A 20 -9.12 -7.61 10.73
CA ASP A 20 -7.87 -7.32 11.45
C ASP A 20 -6.74 -6.92 10.53
N CYS A 21 -6.97 -6.84 9.24
CA CYS A 21 -5.89 -6.45 8.32
C CYS A 21 -6.47 -6.04 6.98
N VAL A 22 -5.59 -5.49 6.16
CA VAL A 22 -5.94 -5.10 4.80
C VAL A 22 -4.88 -5.64 3.87
N VAL A 23 -5.30 -6.19 2.76
CA VAL A 23 -4.39 -6.68 1.75
C VAL A 23 -4.58 -5.85 0.49
N LEU A 24 -3.48 -5.37 -0.05
CA LEU A 24 -3.48 -4.63 -1.31
C LEU A 24 -2.90 -5.52 -2.38
N GLU A 25 -3.56 -5.56 -3.53
CA GLU A 25 -3.07 -6.34 -4.67
C GLU A 25 -2.98 -5.46 -5.89
N GLN A 26 -1.93 -5.66 -6.63
CA GLN A 26 -1.76 -4.95 -7.89
C GLN A 26 -1.11 -5.89 -8.88
N GLU A 27 -1.64 -5.93 -10.09
CA GLU A 27 -1.12 -6.79 -11.12
C GLU A 27 -0.21 -6.00 -12.04
N ASP A 28 0.96 -6.57 -12.33
CA ASP A 28 1.87 -5.95 -13.28
C ASP A 28 1.40 -6.28 -14.68
N ALA A 29 1.03 -5.26 -15.42
CA ALA A 29 0.47 -5.47 -16.75
C ALA A 29 1.48 -6.09 -17.71
N MET A 30 2.76 -5.89 -17.48
CA MET A 30 3.77 -6.39 -18.40
C MET A 30 4.12 -7.85 -18.14
N THR A 31 4.10 -8.26 -16.90
CA THR A 31 4.49 -9.62 -16.56
C THR A 31 3.32 -10.48 -16.15
N GLY A 32 2.20 -9.88 -15.81
CA GLY A 32 1.04 -10.61 -15.31
C GLY A 32 1.19 -11.05 -13.87
N GLU A 33 2.24 -10.65 -13.20
CA GLU A 33 2.44 -11.03 -11.81
C GLU A 33 1.63 -10.15 -10.90
N VAL A 34 1.18 -10.74 -9.79
CA VAL A 34 0.41 -10.01 -8.80
C VAL A 34 1.30 -9.72 -7.61
N VAL A 35 1.41 -8.46 -7.27
CA VAL A 35 2.12 -8.03 -6.08
C VAL A 35 1.11 -7.86 -4.97
N ARG A 36 1.41 -8.41 -3.81
CA ARG A 36 0.47 -8.40 -2.69
C ARG A 36 1.17 -7.88 -1.45
N VAL A 37 0.50 -6.96 -0.76
CA VAL A 37 1.03 -6.36 0.44
C VAL A 37 -0.02 -6.48 1.53
N SER A 38 0.36 -7.06 2.66
CA SER A 38 -0.55 -7.19 3.79
C SER A 38 -0.19 -6.14 4.84
N LEU A 39 -1.19 -5.43 5.32
CA LEU A 39 -1.01 -4.38 6.32
C LEU A 39 -1.87 -4.69 7.52
N SER A 40 -1.27 -4.60 8.72
CA SER A 40 -2.06 -4.65 9.93
C SER A 40 -2.84 -3.34 10.07
N MET A 41 -3.81 -3.33 10.97
CA MET A 41 -4.56 -2.10 11.18
C MET A 41 -3.67 -0.99 11.69
N ALA A 42 -2.68 -1.33 12.51
CA ALA A 42 -1.73 -0.32 12.99
C ALA A 42 -0.90 0.24 11.85
N GLN A 43 -0.45 -0.63 10.95
CA GLN A 43 0.31 -0.18 9.80
C GLN A 43 -0.54 0.68 8.86
N LEU A 44 -1.81 0.32 8.74
CA LEU A 44 -2.71 1.10 7.90
C LEU A 44 -2.90 2.50 8.48
N ALA A 45 -3.03 2.59 9.79
CA ALA A 45 -3.15 3.90 10.44
C ALA A 45 -1.89 4.73 10.21
N ASP A 46 -0.73 4.08 10.30
CA ASP A 46 0.53 4.78 10.06
C ASP A 46 0.63 5.24 8.62
N LEU A 47 0.17 4.43 7.69
CA LEU A 47 0.17 4.82 6.29
C LEU A 47 -0.71 6.04 6.08
N ALA A 48 -1.88 6.04 6.67
CA ALA A 48 -2.78 7.18 6.53
C ALA A 48 -2.15 8.44 7.10
N ALA A 49 -1.47 8.30 8.24
CA ALA A 49 -0.82 9.45 8.85
C ALA A 49 0.33 9.97 7.99
N ALA A 50 1.00 9.07 7.27
CA ALA A 50 2.13 9.48 6.45
C ALA A 50 1.71 10.37 5.29
N LEU A 51 0.44 10.34 4.92
CA LEU A 51 -0.04 11.19 3.83
C LEU A 51 0.06 12.67 4.19
N ASP A 52 0.13 13.00 5.47
CA ASP A 52 0.26 14.37 5.91
C ASP A 52 1.70 14.77 6.20
N LEU A 53 2.65 13.87 5.97
CA LEU A 53 4.04 14.15 6.24
C LEU A 53 4.71 14.70 5.00
N PRO A 54 5.85 15.40 5.17
CA PRO A 54 6.59 15.88 4.02
C PRO A 54 7.00 14.75 3.11
N GLU A 55 7.25 15.11 1.88
CA GLU A 55 7.72 14.13 0.91
C GLU A 55 8.97 13.45 1.43
N GLY A 56 9.01 12.12 1.33
CA GLY A 56 10.14 11.40 1.85
C GLY A 56 9.87 9.91 1.87
N SER A 57 10.74 9.20 2.56
CA SER A 57 10.65 7.76 2.66
C SER A 57 10.33 7.39 4.09
N TYR A 58 9.29 6.60 4.27
CA TYR A 58 8.83 6.21 5.60
C TYR A 58 8.62 4.71 5.63
N ARG A 59 8.86 4.12 6.79
CA ARG A 59 8.75 2.68 6.95
C ARG A 59 7.56 2.35 7.85
N LEU A 60 6.78 1.38 7.40
CA LEU A 60 5.69 0.84 8.21
C LEU A 60 6.21 -0.43 8.87
N SER A 61 6.62 -0.30 10.12
CA SER A 61 7.23 -1.41 10.82
C SER A 61 6.18 -2.44 11.21
N ARG A 62 6.63 -3.69 11.31
CA ARG A 62 5.76 -4.73 11.79
C ARG A 62 5.43 -4.49 13.25
N PRO A 63 4.17 -4.67 13.65
CA PRO A 63 3.81 -4.50 15.06
C PRO A 63 4.58 -5.49 15.91
N LYS A 64 4.92 -5.08 17.10
CA LYS A 64 5.57 -5.97 18.02
C LYS A 64 4.62 -7.06 18.44
N ALA A 65 5.13 -8.27 18.45
CA ALA A 65 4.34 -9.38 18.94
C ALA A 65 4.27 -9.29 20.45
N GLY A 66 3.14 -9.47 20.89
CA GLY A 66 2.83 -9.62 22.28
C GLY A 66 3.29 -9.01 23.34
#